data_274014062ebc8e45987f5f619d9bae2d
#
_entry.id   274014062ebc8e45987f5f619d9bae2d
#
_cell.length_a   1.000
_cell.length_b   1.000
_cell.length_c   1.000
_cell.angle_alpha   90.00
_cell.angle_beta   90.00
_cell.angle_gamma   90.00
#
_symmetry.space_group_name_H-M   'P 1'
#
loop_
_entity.id
_entity.type
_entity.pdbx_description
1 polymer ?
#
loop_
_entity_poly.entity_id
_entity_poly.type
_entity_poly.pdbx_seq_one_letter_code
_entity_poly.pdbx_strand_id
1 'polypeptide(L)'
;MDKNTPNKAKRFVKSKDTGNPYHNFNHILSVLDRVQKNPLYNTLKEDERILLDLSALFHDAGHSRFNTEEENLAIAVSLLEEFRVSSGELTVTEPEVISELIYSTDNRNLNFVKDDDLYLMRAILKDADVTQTFIKGGDVWRDRLSKEFGMKLNSNTDLTFLESVDLLTPYGKRLANDWKTRNFPEVNNGSK
;
A
#
# COMPACT_ATOMS: atom_id res chain seq x y z
N MET A 1 -15.09 3.87 16.29
CA MET A 1 -15.37 4.00 14.83
C MET A 1 -16.46 3.02 14.40
N ASP A 2 -17.35 3.37 13.45
CA ASP A 2 -18.35 2.44 12.91
C ASP A 2 -17.65 1.39 12.01
N LYS A 3 -17.97 0.10 12.22
CA LYS A 3 -17.46 -1.02 11.39
C LYS A 3 -17.81 -0.88 9.90
N ASN A 4 -18.80 -0.06 9.56
CA ASN A 4 -19.20 0.19 8.18
C ASN A 4 -18.45 1.37 7.53
N THR A 5 -17.63 2.10 8.29
CA THR A 5 -16.85 3.25 7.79
C THR A 5 -15.95 2.87 6.60
N PRO A 6 -15.22 1.72 6.59
CA PRO A 6 -14.42 1.33 5.43
C PRO A 6 -15.26 1.11 4.15
N ASN A 7 -16.50 0.62 4.26
CA ASN A 7 -17.36 0.45 3.10
C ASN A 7 -17.85 1.78 2.51
N LYS A 8 -18.08 2.80 3.36
CA LYS A 8 -18.40 4.16 2.91
C LYS A 8 -17.17 4.80 2.25
N ALA A 9 -16.01 4.69 2.87
CA ALA A 9 -14.73 5.16 2.33
C ALA A 9 -14.43 4.52 0.96
N LYS A 10 -14.64 3.21 0.82
CA LYS A 10 -14.47 2.48 -0.45
C LYS A 10 -15.31 3.07 -1.59
N ARG A 11 -16.58 3.43 -1.33
CA ARG A 11 -17.44 4.08 -2.34
C ARG A 11 -16.96 5.48 -2.67
N PHE A 12 -16.54 6.24 -1.66
CA PHE A 12 -15.98 7.59 -1.82
C PHE A 12 -14.72 7.55 -2.68
N VAL A 13 -13.71 6.74 -2.31
CA VAL A 13 -12.44 6.62 -3.04
C VAL A 13 -12.67 6.15 -4.48
N LYS A 14 -13.61 5.20 -4.71
CA LYS A 14 -13.99 4.80 -6.07
C LYS A 14 -14.50 5.97 -6.92
N SER A 15 -15.22 6.93 -6.33
CA SER A 15 -15.70 8.11 -7.05
C SER A 15 -14.61 9.11 -7.42
N LYS A 16 -13.42 8.97 -6.81
CA LYS A 16 -12.24 9.80 -7.04
C LYS A 16 -11.16 9.11 -7.91
N ASP A 17 -11.48 7.93 -8.46
CA ASP A 17 -10.56 7.16 -9.31
C ASP A 17 -10.21 7.96 -10.57
N THR A 18 -8.92 8.16 -10.79
CA THR A 18 -8.38 8.93 -11.93
C THR A 18 -8.21 8.09 -13.20
N GLY A 19 -8.41 6.76 -13.11
CA GLY A 19 -8.30 5.84 -14.23
C GLY A 19 -6.86 5.59 -14.71
N ASN A 20 -5.86 5.86 -13.88
CA ASN A 20 -4.47 5.51 -14.16
C ASN A 20 -4.31 4.00 -14.45
N PRO A 21 -3.35 3.59 -15.28
CA PRO A 21 -3.13 2.17 -15.57
C PRO A 21 -2.81 1.33 -14.33
N TYR A 22 -1.99 1.85 -13.41
CA TYR A 22 -1.56 1.17 -12.18
C TYR A 22 -2.19 1.78 -10.94
N HIS A 23 -1.90 3.06 -10.60
CA HIS A 23 -2.43 3.74 -9.43
C HIS A 23 -3.91 4.11 -9.63
N ASN A 24 -4.79 3.13 -9.48
CA ASN A 24 -6.23 3.20 -9.67
C ASN A 24 -6.96 2.44 -8.55
N PHE A 25 -8.29 2.49 -8.58
CA PHE A 25 -9.10 1.85 -7.56
C PHE A 25 -8.85 0.34 -7.41
N ASN A 26 -8.48 -0.39 -8.50
CA ASN A 26 -8.16 -1.82 -8.38
C ASN A 26 -6.83 -2.05 -7.65
N HIS A 27 -5.83 -1.16 -7.82
CA HIS A 27 -4.60 -1.19 -7.03
C HIS A 27 -4.93 -1.01 -5.55
N ILE A 28 -5.68 0.03 -5.20
CA ILE A 28 -6.11 0.32 -3.83
C ILE A 28 -6.81 -0.90 -3.20
N LEU A 29 -7.73 -1.55 -3.91
CA LEU A 29 -8.39 -2.75 -3.41
C LEU A 29 -7.44 -3.94 -3.23
N SER A 30 -6.46 -4.06 -4.09
CA SER A 30 -5.46 -5.13 -3.98
C SER A 30 -4.51 -4.90 -2.81
N VAL A 31 -4.15 -3.65 -2.51
CA VAL A 31 -3.39 -3.30 -1.29
C VAL A 31 -4.21 -3.61 -0.04
N LEU A 32 -5.47 -3.20 0.01
CA LEU A 32 -6.37 -3.53 1.12
C LEU A 32 -6.49 -5.05 1.35
N ASP A 33 -6.67 -5.83 0.30
CA ASP A 33 -6.73 -7.30 0.39
C ASP A 33 -5.44 -7.89 0.99
N ARG A 34 -4.26 -7.36 0.64
CA ARG A 34 -2.99 -7.80 1.21
C ARG A 34 -2.78 -7.37 2.66
N VAL A 35 -3.22 -6.16 3.00
CA VAL A 35 -3.26 -5.71 4.39
C VAL A 35 -4.04 -6.71 5.23
N GLN A 36 -5.26 -7.06 4.82
CA GLN A 36 -6.14 -7.98 5.54
C GLN A 36 -5.66 -9.44 5.55
N LYS A 37 -4.88 -9.85 4.54
CA LYS A 37 -4.24 -11.19 4.48
C LYS A 37 -2.94 -11.30 5.27
N ASN A 38 -2.37 -10.19 5.72
CA ASN A 38 -1.19 -10.23 6.57
C ASN A 38 -1.57 -10.85 7.93
N PRO A 39 -0.90 -11.92 8.39
CA PRO A 39 -1.23 -12.55 9.68
C PRO A 39 -1.19 -11.59 10.87
N LEU A 40 -0.31 -10.57 10.82
CA LEU A 40 -0.18 -9.55 11.85
C LEU A 40 -1.41 -8.64 11.94
N TYR A 41 -2.19 -8.49 10.87
CA TYR A 41 -3.45 -7.75 10.88
C TYR A 41 -4.43 -8.27 11.95
N ASN A 42 -4.48 -9.59 12.15
CA ASN A 42 -5.35 -10.20 13.14
C ASN A 42 -4.89 -9.99 14.60
N THR A 43 -3.66 -9.53 14.81
CA THR A 43 -3.15 -9.17 16.15
C THR A 43 -3.53 -7.76 16.58
N LEU A 44 -3.97 -6.92 15.64
CA LEU A 44 -4.41 -5.56 15.87
C LEU A 44 -5.78 -5.53 16.57
N LYS A 45 -6.02 -4.50 17.39
CA LYS A 45 -7.35 -4.19 17.91
C LYS A 45 -8.30 -3.80 16.79
N GLU A 46 -9.59 -3.86 17.05
CA GLU A 46 -10.62 -3.57 16.04
C GLU A 46 -10.49 -2.15 15.47
N ASP A 47 -10.31 -1.15 16.32
CA ASP A 47 -10.14 0.24 15.86
C ASP A 47 -8.86 0.44 15.05
N GLU A 48 -7.75 -0.22 15.43
CA GLU A 48 -6.50 -0.20 14.68
C GLU A 48 -6.67 -0.83 13.28
N ARG A 49 -7.44 -1.92 13.18
CA ARG A 49 -7.77 -2.53 11.88
C ARG A 49 -8.58 -1.60 11.00
N ILE A 50 -9.56 -0.89 11.56
CA ILE A 50 -10.36 0.09 10.80
C ILE A 50 -9.48 1.24 10.32
N LEU A 51 -8.60 1.78 11.16
CA LEU A 51 -7.63 2.82 10.78
C LEU A 51 -6.73 2.35 9.65
N LEU A 52 -6.20 1.14 9.75
CA LEU A 52 -5.32 0.55 8.73
C LEU A 52 -6.06 0.27 7.41
N ASP A 53 -7.30 -0.22 7.46
CA ASP A 53 -8.15 -0.40 6.27
C ASP A 53 -8.43 0.94 5.57
N LEU A 54 -8.70 2.00 6.34
CA LEU A 54 -8.88 3.35 5.81
C LEU A 54 -7.58 3.88 5.19
N SER A 55 -6.45 3.69 5.86
CA SER A 55 -5.14 4.09 5.31
C SER A 55 -4.85 3.38 3.98
N ALA A 56 -5.14 2.08 3.88
CA ALA A 56 -5.01 1.33 2.64
C ALA A 56 -5.99 1.80 1.55
N LEU A 57 -7.17 2.30 1.92
CA LEU A 57 -8.13 2.85 0.95
C LEU A 57 -7.72 4.22 0.43
N PHE A 58 -7.07 5.04 1.26
CA PHE A 58 -6.73 6.41 0.89
C PHE A 58 -5.30 6.60 0.38
N HIS A 59 -4.34 5.66 0.59
CA HIS A 59 -2.92 5.88 0.33
C HIS A 59 -2.61 6.43 -1.08
N ASP A 60 -3.36 5.98 -2.09
CA ASP A 60 -3.24 6.38 -3.50
C ASP A 60 -4.52 7.03 -4.05
N ALA A 61 -5.43 7.47 -3.18
CA ALA A 61 -6.67 8.10 -3.63
C ALA A 61 -6.37 9.40 -4.42
N GLY A 62 -6.92 9.51 -5.62
CA GLY A 62 -6.70 10.68 -6.48
C GLY A 62 -5.32 10.78 -7.11
N HIS A 63 -4.48 9.73 -7.03
CA HIS A 63 -3.14 9.70 -7.60
C HIS A 63 -3.14 10.11 -9.08
N SER A 64 -2.15 10.93 -9.47
CA SER A 64 -1.92 11.34 -10.84
C SER A 64 -0.46 11.10 -11.22
N ARG A 65 -0.22 10.47 -12.38
CA ARG A 65 1.12 10.25 -12.94
C ARG A 65 1.87 11.53 -13.29
N PHE A 66 1.19 12.67 -13.30
CA PHE A 66 1.79 13.98 -13.63
C PHE A 66 2.25 14.75 -12.39
N ASN A 67 1.92 14.27 -11.21
CA ASN A 67 2.29 14.84 -9.93
C ASN A 67 3.57 14.19 -9.39
N THR A 68 4.24 14.90 -8.48
CA THR A 68 5.26 14.31 -7.63
C THR A 68 4.62 13.39 -6.59
N GLU A 69 5.41 12.52 -5.98
CA GLU A 69 4.94 11.66 -4.88
C GLU A 69 4.37 12.48 -3.71
N GLU A 70 5.06 13.57 -3.34
CA GLU A 70 4.61 14.48 -2.29
C GLU A 70 3.23 15.11 -2.61
N GLU A 71 3.02 15.54 -3.86
CA GLU A 71 1.72 16.05 -4.30
C GLU A 71 0.64 14.99 -4.26
N ASN A 72 0.94 13.75 -4.65
CA ASN A 72 -0.01 12.63 -4.59
C ASN A 72 -0.42 12.31 -3.15
N LEU A 73 0.55 12.24 -2.23
CA LEU A 73 0.27 12.04 -0.80
C LEU A 73 -0.57 13.19 -0.22
N ALA A 74 -0.28 14.43 -0.59
CA ALA A 74 -1.08 15.58 -0.16
C ALA A 74 -2.53 15.51 -0.69
N ILE A 75 -2.73 15.05 -1.93
CA ILE A 75 -4.06 14.82 -2.50
C ILE A 75 -4.80 13.73 -1.73
N ALA A 76 -4.14 12.60 -1.45
CA ALA A 76 -4.73 11.50 -0.68
C ALA A 76 -5.23 11.97 0.70
N VAL A 77 -4.41 12.74 1.41
CA VAL A 77 -4.77 13.33 2.72
C VAL A 77 -5.91 14.37 2.58
N SER A 78 -5.91 15.18 1.53
CA SER A 78 -7.00 16.12 1.26
C SER A 78 -8.33 15.41 1.00
N LEU A 79 -8.31 14.28 0.28
CA LEU A 79 -9.49 13.46 0.04
C LEU A 79 -9.98 12.73 1.30
N LEU A 80 -9.08 12.32 2.18
CA LEU A 80 -9.43 11.81 3.50
C LEU A 80 -10.18 12.85 4.33
N GLU A 81 -9.74 14.10 4.33
CA GLU A 81 -10.41 15.20 5.03
C GLU A 81 -11.77 15.53 4.38
N GLU A 82 -11.88 15.53 3.05
CA GLU A 82 -13.16 15.66 2.36
C GLU A 82 -14.15 14.55 2.77
N PHE A 83 -13.66 13.30 2.89
CA PHE A 83 -14.45 12.18 3.37
C PHE A 83 -14.89 12.39 4.82
N ARG A 84 -13.99 12.81 5.71
CA ARG A 84 -14.31 13.10 7.12
C ARG A 84 -15.46 14.11 7.22
N VAL A 85 -15.32 15.24 6.52
CA VAL A 85 -16.33 16.32 6.56
C VAL A 85 -17.68 15.88 5.96
N SER A 86 -17.65 15.18 4.82
CA SER A 86 -18.87 14.80 4.10
C SER A 86 -19.62 13.64 4.73
N SER A 87 -18.90 12.70 5.37
CA SER A 87 -19.52 11.51 5.96
C SER A 87 -19.86 11.68 7.44
N GLY A 88 -19.12 12.50 8.19
CA GLY A 88 -19.22 12.62 9.64
C GLY A 88 -18.75 11.34 10.39
N GLU A 89 -18.07 10.42 9.72
CA GLU A 89 -17.71 9.10 10.26
C GLU A 89 -16.44 9.10 11.11
N LEU A 90 -15.56 10.10 10.90
CA LEU A 90 -14.26 10.19 11.57
C LEU A 90 -14.28 11.32 12.60
N THR A 91 -13.71 11.06 13.76
CA THR A 91 -13.41 12.07 14.78
C THR A 91 -12.26 13.00 14.33
N VAL A 92 -11.85 13.95 15.18
CA VAL A 92 -10.78 14.90 14.83
C VAL A 92 -9.41 14.23 14.80
N THR A 93 -9.15 13.21 15.63
CA THR A 93 -7.83 12.58 15.79
C THR A 93 -7.56 11.43 14.80
N GLU A 94 -8.59 10.77 14.32
CA GLU A 94 -8.44 9.61 13.43
C GLU A 94 -7.79 9.97 12.08
N PRO A 95 -8.11 11.10 11.41
CA PRO A 95 -7.42 11.52 10.19
C PRO A 95 -5.93 11.78 10.37
N GLU A 96 -5.49 12.23 11.54
CA GLU A 96 -4.07 12.44 11.83
C GLU A 96 -3.30 11.12 11.77
N VAL A 97 -3.82 10.07 12.44
CA VAL A 97 -3.24 8.73 12.42
C VAL A 97 -3.26 8.13 11.01
N ILE A 98 -4.38 8.25 10.29
CA ILE A 98 -4.51 7.73 8.93
C ILE A 98 -3.53 8.45 7.99
N SER A 99 -3.39 9.77 8.09
CA SER A 99 -2.45 10.56 7.28
C SER A 99 -1.00 10.14 7.53
N GLU A 100 -0.64 9.89 8.78
CA GLU A 100 0.69 9.42 9.16
C GLU A 100 1.00 8.04 8.57
N LEU A 101 0.01 7.14 8.54
CA LEU A 101 0.12 5.85 7.87
C LEU A 101 0.24 6.02 6.34
N ILE A 102 -0.53 6.93 5.72
CA ILE A 102 -0.42 7.24 4.28
C ILE A 102 0.99 7.76 3.95
N TYR A 103 1.52 8.73 4.70
CA TYR A 103 2.89 9.23 4.47
C TYR A 103 3.96 8.16 4.64
N SER A 104 3.69 7.09 5.38
CA SER A 104 4.63 5.98 5.55
C SER A 104 4.75 5.06 4.32
N THR A 105 3.88 5.17 3.32
CA THR A 105 4.01 4.43 2.05
C THR A 105 5.11 5.01 1.15
N ASP A 106 5.51 6.27 1.36
CA ASP A 106 6.66 6.84 0.65
C ASP A 106 7.95 6.07 0.97
N ASN A 107 8.48 5.38 -0.04
CA ASN A 107 9.69 4.57 0.10
C ASN A 107 10.96 5.38 0.44
N ARG A 108 10.92 6.71 0.27
CA ARG A 108 12.01 7.62 0.68
C ARG A 108 11.99 7.87 2.19
N ASN A 109 10.87 7.62 2.86
CA ASN A 109 10.71 7.83 4.29
C ASN A 109 11.09 6.56 5.06
N LEU A 110 12.41 6.35 5.26
CA LEU A 110 12.96 5.12 5.84
C LEU A 110 13.05 5.15 7.38
N ASN A 111 12.66 6.25 8.03
CA ASN A 111 12.80 6.41 9.48
C ASN A 111 11.63 5.77 10.26
N PHE A 112 11.50 4.44 10.13
CA PHE A 112 10.58 3.69 11.00
C PHE A 112 11.22 3.48 12.37
N VAL A 113 10.72 4.17 13.39
CA VAL A 113 11.09 3.92 14.78
C VAL A 113 10.34 2.68 15.25
N LYS A 114 11.05 1.58 15.56
CA LYS A 114 10.45 0.29 15.94
C LYS A 114 9.62 0.34 17.24
N ASP A 115 9.85 1.33 18.06
CA ASP A 115 9.17 1.49 19.35
C ASP A 115 7.96 2.44 19.27
N ASP A 116 7.52 2.79 18.06
CA ASP A 116 6.36 3.61 17.81
C ASP A 116 5.07 2.75 17.82
N ASP A 117 4.02 3.24 18.47
CA ASP A 117 2.71 2.57 18.55
C ASP A 117 2.10 2.27 17.17
N LEU A 118 2.46 3.04 16.13
CA LEU A 118 2.00 2.84 14.75
C LEU A 118 2.91 1.94 13.91
N TYR A 119 4.07 1.52 14.44
CA TYR A 119 5.07 0.75 13.67
C TYR A 119 4.47 -0.46 12.97
N LEU A 120 3.66 -1.24 13.68
CA LEU A 120 3.08 -2.46 13.12
C LEU A 120 2.13 -2.16 11.95
N MET A 121 1.28 -1.15 12.08
CA MET A 121 0.36 -0.73 11.02
C MET A 121 1.12 -0.18 9.81
N ARG A 122 2.14 0.65 10.02
CA ARG A 122 3.03 1.15 8.96
C ARG A 122 3.71 0.01 8.21
N ALA A 123 4.28 -0.95 8.95
CA ALA A 123 4.96 -2.10 8.35
C ALA A 123 4.02 -2.95 7.48
N ILE A 124 2.80 -3.19 7.95
CA ILE A 124 1.78 -3.96 7.20
C ILE A 124 1.39 -3.20 5.93
N LEU A 125 1.09 -1.90 6.02
CA LEU A 125 0.64 -1.09 4.88
C LEU A 125 1.74 -0.97 3.82
N LYS A 126 2.95 -0.58 4.23
CA LYS A 126 4.11 -0.46 3.32
C LYS A 126 4.39 -1.75 2.58
N ASP A 127 4.50 -2.87 3.29
CA ASP A 127 4.77 -4.16 2.67
C ASP A 127 3.63 -4.58 1.72
N ALA A 128 2.38 -4.27 2.07
CA ALA A 128 1.24 -4.57 1.23
C ALA A 128 1.28 -3.79 -0.09
N ASP A 129 1.69 -2.53 -0.06
CA ASP A 129 1.81 -1.69 -1.24
C ASP A 129 2.97 -2.15 -2.13
N VAL A 130 4.20 -2.20 -1.61
CA VAL A 130 5.39 -2.51 -2.42
C VAL A 130 5.43 -3.95 -2.96
N THR A 131 4.69 -4.89 -2.37
CA THR A 131 4.69 -6.29 -2.82
C THR A 131 3.71 -6.61 -3.95
N GLN A 132 3.06 -5.61 -4.54
CA GLN A 132 2.04 -5.79 -5.58
C GLN A 132 2.53 -6.62 -6.78
N THR A 133 3.73 -6.36 -7.26
CA THR A 133 4.29 -7.06 -8.42
C THR A 133 4.87 -8.44 -8.07
N PHE A 134 5.05 -8.74 -6.77
CA PHE A 134 5.69 -9.98 -6.31
C PHE A 134 4.71 -11.13 -6.02
N ILE A 135 3.41 -10.88 -6.07
CA ILE A 135 2.39 -11.92 -5.88
C ILE A 135 2.26 -12.79 -7.14
N LYS A 136 1.56 -13.92 -7.03
CA LYS A 136 1.20 -14.75 -8.19
C LYS A 136 0.30 -13.93 -9.13
N GLY A 137 0.68 -13.80 -10.40
CA GLY A 137 0.00 -12.93 -11.37
C GLY A 137 0.39 -11.46 -11.26
N GLY A 138 1.45 -11.13 -10.52
CA GLY A 138 1.96 -9.77 -10.36
C GLY A 138 2.52 -9.15 -11.65
N ASP A 139 2.82 -9.95 -12.67
CA ASP A 139 3.17 -9.52 -14.03
C ASP A 139 2.12 -8.58 -14.64
N VAL A 140 0.84 -8.81 -14.39
CA VAL A 140 -0.24 -7.91 -14.82
C VAL A 140 -0.07 -6.51 -14.21
N TRP A 141 0.33 -6.44 -12.94
CA TRP A 141 0.58 -5.17 -12.25
C TRP A 141 1.83 -4.47 -12.78
N ARG A 142 2.90 -5.23 -13.04
CA ARG A 142 4.12 -4.70 -13.68
C ARG A 142 3.83 -4.12 -15.06
N ASP A 143 3.00 -4.79 -15.87
CA ASP A 143 2.60 -4.29 -17.19
C ASP A 143 1.79 -2.99 -17.09
N ARG A 144 0.93 -2.86 -16.07
CA ARG A 144 0.18 -1.63 -15.80
C ARG A 144 1.11 -0.49 -15.37
N LEU A 145 2.06 -0.77 -14.49
CA LEU A 145 3.08 0.19 -14.05
C LEU A 145 3.98 0.62 -15.22
N SER A 146 4.36 -0.32 -16.09
CA SER A 146 5.09 -0.04 -17.33
C SER A 146 4.35 0.95 -18.23
N LYS A 147 3.03 0.77 -18.39
CA LYS A 147 2.17 1.67 -19.17
C LYS A 147 2.05 3.06 -18.52
N GLU A 148 1.95 3.12 -17.21
CA GLU A 148 1.83 4.37 -16.48
C GLU A 148 3.09 5.22 -16.59
N PHE A 149 4.26 4.61 -16.41
CA PHE A 149 5.54 5.30 -16.51
C PHE A 149 6.06 5.46 -17.94
N GLY A 150 5.42 4.83 -18.95
CA GLY A 150 5.89 4.87 -20.32
C GLY A 150 7.23 4.17 -20.55
N MET A 151 7.58 3.21 -19.68
CA MET A 151 8.85 2.47 -19.75
C MET A 151 8.60 0.97 -19.59
N LYS A 152 9.48 0.15 -20.22
CA LYS A 152 9.38 -1.30 -20.11
C LYS A 152 10.01 -1.79 -18.81
N LEU A 153 9.17 -2.28 -17.89
CA LEU A 153 9.58 -2.98 -16.67
C LEU A 153 9.62 -4.50 -16.94
N ASN A 154 10.48 -5.20 -16.23
CA ASN A 154 10.64 -6.65 -16.31
C ASN A 154 11.06 -7.24 -14.96
N SER A 155 11.25 -8.56 -14.88
CA SER A 155 11.63 -9.22 -13.63
C SER A 155 12.96 -8.73 -13.03
N ASN A 156 13.92 -8.28 -13.87
CA ASN A 156 15.17 -7.71 -13.35
C ASN A 156 14.94 -6.33 -12.72
N THR A 157 14.06 -5.50 -13.29
CA THR A 157 13.66 -4.23 -12.67
C THR A 157 12.94 -4.46 -11.34
N ASP A 158 12.07 -5.47 -11.27
CA ASP A 158 11.42 -5.87 -10.02
C ASP A 158 12.44 -6.36 -8.99
N LEU A 159 13.46 -7.13 -9.42
CA LEU A 159 14.53 -7.60 -8.52
C LEU A 159 15.32 -6.43 -7.96
N THR A 160 15.75 -5.50 -8.81
CA THR A 160 16.48 -4.29 -8.39
C THR A 160 15.65 -3.47 -7.40
N PHE A 161 14.36 -3.28 -7.68
CA PHE A 161 13.46 -2.60 -6.75
C PHE A 161 13.36 -3.35 -5.42
N LEU A 162 13.15 -4.67 -5.45
CA LEU A 162 13.07 -5.49 -4.24
C LEU A 162 14.34 -5.46 -3.39
N GLU A 163 15.51 -5.30 -4.01
CA GLU A 163 16.79 -5.16 -3.32
C GLU A 163 16.98 -3.75 -2.72
N SER A 164 16.27 -2.76 -3.21
CA SER A 164 16.31 -1.38 -2.72
C SER A 164 15.32 -1.09 -1.60
N VAL A 165 14.33 -1.97 -1.36
CA VAL A 165 13.28 -1.76 -0.34
C VAL A 165 13.47 -2.69 0.84
N ASP A 166 13.26 -2.15 2.04
CA ASP A 166 13.23 -2.93 3.27
C ASP A 166 11.82 -3.45 3.53
N LEU A 167 11.62 -4.76 3.39
CA LEU A 167 10.38 -5.41 3.79
C LEU A 167 10.40 -5.67 5.30
N LEU A 168 9.37 -5.20 5.97
CA LEU A 168 9.34 -5.08 7.43
C LEU A 168 8.67 -6.28 8.10
N THR A 169 7.65 -6.87 7.45
CA THR A 169 6.89 -8.00 8.00
C THR A 169 7.40 -9.35 7.51
N PRO A 170 7.25 -10.43 8.31
CA PRO A 170 7.51 -11.79 7.84
C PRO A 170 6.68 -12.19 6.61
N TYR A 171 5.48 -11.62 6.49
CA TYR A 171 4.59 -11.88 5.36
C TYR A 171 5.13 -11.25 4.06
N GLY A 172 5.54 -9.98 4.08
CA GLY A 172 6.15 -9.31 2.94
C GLY A 172 7.45 -10.01 2.49
N LYS A 173 8.32 -10.34 3.44
CA LYS A 173 9.56 -11.10 3.18
C LYS A 173 9.30 -12.45 2.52
N ARG A 174 8.27 -13.18 2.96
CA ARG A 174 7.87 -14.45 2.34
C ARG A 174 7.39 -14.25 0.89
N LEU A 175 6.52 -13.27 0.63
CA LEU A 175 6.04 -12.97 -0.73
C LEU A 175 7.20 -12.68 -1.68
N ALA A 176 8.17 -11.90 -1.24
CA ALA A 176 9.38 -11.57 -2.00
C ALA A 176 10.24 -12.81 -2.27
N ASN A 177 10.46 -13.65 -1.26
CA ASN A 177 11.23 -14.89 -1.41
C ASN A 177 10.55 -15.88 -2.36
N ASP A 178 9.23 -16.06 -2.23
CA ASP A 178 8.46 -16.91 -3.13
C ASP A 178 8.51 -16.39 -4.58
N TRP A 179 8.50 -15.06 -4.77
CA TRP A 179 8.65 -14.44 -6.08
C TRP A 179 10.06 -14.64 -6.65
N LYS A 180 11.13 -14.43 -5.86
CA LYS A 180 12.53 -14.69 -6.25
C LYS A 180 12.70 -16.15 -6.70
N THR A 181 12.21 -17.09 -5.93
CA THR A 181 12.31 -18.53 -6.25
C THR A 181 11.62 -18.87 -7.57
N ARG A 182 10.47 -18.27 -7.87
CA ARG A 182 9.75 -18.50 -9.14
C ARG A 182 10.43 -17.90 -10.35
N ASN A 183 11.04 -16.71 -10.21
CA ASN A 183 11.58 -15.95 -11.35
C ASN A 183 13.09 -16.16 -11.55
N PHE A 184 13.83 -16.58 -10.51
CA PHE A 184 15.27 -16.78 -10.49
C PHE A 184 15.64 -18.09 -9.77
N PRO A 185 15.27 -19.26 -10.31
CA PRO A 185 15.45 -20.56 -9.65
C PRO A 185 16.92 -20.93 -9.42
N GLU A 186 17.83 -20.41 -10.24
CA GLU A 186 19.27 -20.73 -10.18
C GLU A 186 20.00 -20.04 -9.02
N VAL A 187 19.48 -18.92 -8.52
CA VAL A 187 20.10 -18.16 -7.42
C VAL A 187 20.03 -18.90 -6.08
N ASN A 188 19.04 -19.79 -5.91
CA ASN A 188 18.83 -20.52 -4.66
C ASN A 188 19.58 -21.87 -4.57
N ASN A 189 20.21 -22.34 -5.64
CA ASN A 189 20.92 -23.62 -5.65
C ASN A 189 22.43 -23.52 -5.29
N GLY A 190 22.94 -22.32 -5.03
CA GLY A 190 24.35 -22.05 -4.74
C GLY A 190 24.77 -22.06 -3.27
N SER A 191 23.85 -22.35 -2.34
CA SER A 191 24.15 -22.42 -0.89
C SER A 191 23.89 -23.83 -0.36
N LYS A 192 24.79 -24.74 -0.68
CA LYS A 192 24.95 -26.00 0.04
C LYS A 192 26.37 -26.09 0.59
#